data_31c2bde38ec36992603f19ce08c3865e
#
_entry.id   31c2bde38ec36992603f19ce08c3865e
#
_cell.length_a   1.000
_cell.length_b   1.000
_cell.length_c   1.000
_cell.angle_alpha   90.00
_cell.angle_beta   90.00
_cell.angle_gamma   90.00
#
_symmetry.space_group_name_H-M   'P 1'
#
loop_
_entity.id
_entity.type
_entity.pdbx_description
1 polymer ?
#
loop_
_entity_poly.entity_id
_entity_poly.type
_entity_poly.pdbx_seq_one_letter_code
_entity_poly.pdbx_strand_id
1 'polypeptide(L)'
;MKTAKELLETYLTAISAGEMERAIALFADDGGIEFPYFGSVNLPIRYQGPEALRRFFAPVMEGADNFKFKNIKIFPGEDENHVTGEYEVDAVIKKTGRRYRQLYGGRLIAENGKIKHLREFCDTVEVARAMFPNGVKDLVQKD
;
A
#
# COMPACT_ATOMS: atom_id res chain seq x y z
N MET A 1 -11.73 -20.29 5.93
CA MET A 1 -11.23 -18.91 6.15
C MET A 1 -9.95 -18.70 5.34
N LYS A 2 -9.77 -17.49 4.83
CA LYS A 2 -8.53 -17.16 4.10
C LYS A 2 -7.34 -17.05 5.06
N THR A 3 -6.20 -17.60 4.63
CA THR A 3 -4.93 -17.42 5.33
C THR A 3 -4.36 -16.04 5.02
N ALA A 4 -3.37 -15.61 5.79
CA ALA A 4 -2.67 -14.34 5.53
C ALA A 4 -2.06 -14.33 4.13
N LYS A 5 -1.50 -15.45 3.69
CA LYS A 5 -0.94 -15.58 2.33
C LYS A 5 -2.02 -15.35 1.26
N GLU A 6 -3.16 -16.00 1.39
CA GLU A 6 -4.26 -15.84 0.44
C GLU A 6 -4.80 -14.41 0.44
N LEU A 7 -4.89 -13.79 1.61
CA LEU A 7 -5.33 -12.41 1.74
C LEU A 7 -4.36 -11.44 1.04
N LEU A 8 -3.05 -11.62 1.22
CA LEU A 8 -2.07 -10.78 0.56
C LEU A 8 -2.13 -10.94 -0.96
N GLU A 9 -2.19 -12.17 -1.45
CA GLU A 9 -2.32 -12.45 -2.88
C GLU A 9 -3.58 -11.81 -3.47
N THR A 10 -4.72 -11.95 -2.80
CA THR A 10 -5.99 -11.39 -3.26
C THR A 10 -5.96 -9.86 -3.21
N TYR A 11 -5.36 -9.28 -2.15
CA TYR A 11 -5.20 -7.84 -2.03
C TYR A 11 -4.39 -7.27 -3.20
N LEU A 12 -3.23 -7.84 -3.48
CA LEU A 12 -2.36 -7.37 -4.56
C LEU A 12 -3.06 -7.48 -5.93
N THR A 13 -3.83 -8.54 -6.13
CA THR A 13 -4.61 -8.75 -7.35
C THR A 13 -5.73 -7.70 -7.48
N ALA A 14 -6.47 -7.47 -6.41
CA ALA A 14 -7.60 -6.52 -6.42
C ALA A 14 -7.12 -5.08 -6.68
N ILE A 15 -6.06 -4.65 -6.01
CA ILE A 15 -5.50 -3.31 -6.23
C ILE A 15 -5.00 -3.17 -7.67
N SER A 16 -4.31 -4.17 -8.18
CA SER A 16 -3.78 -4.16 -9.55
C SER A 16 -4.89 -4.13 -10.60
N ALA A 17 -6.05 -4.68 -10.28
CA ALA A 17 -7.22 -4.67 -11.16
C ALA A 17 -8.06 -3.39 -11.03
N GLY A 18 -7.72 -2.49 -10.12
CA GLY A 18 -8.51 -1.29 -9.85
C GLY A 18 -9.79 -1.56 -9.07
N GLU A 19 -9.88 -2.70 -8.42
CA GLU A 19 -11.07 -3.13 -7.67
C GLU A 19 -10.97 -2.73 -6.20
N MET A 20 -11.11 -1.43 -5.95
CA MET A 20 -10.94 -0.84 -4.62
C MET A 20 -11.84 -1.49 -3.56
N GLU A 21 -13.13 -1.59 -3.84
CA GLU A 21 -14.08 -2.14 -2.85
C GLU A 21 -13.81 -3.62 -2.55
N ARG A 22 -13.35 -4.37 -3.54
CA ARG A 22 -12.95 -5.76 -3.33
C ARG A 22 -11.74 -5.84 -2.40
N ALA A 23 -10.77 -4.95 -2.57
CA ALA A 23 -9.60 -4.89 -1.69
C ALA A 23 -10.01 -4.51 -0.26
N ILE A 24 -10.87 -3.49 -0.10
CA ILE A 24 -11.34 -3.03 1.21
C ILE A 24 -12.12 -4.14 1.93
N ALA A 25 -12.91 -4.91 1.20
CA ALA A 25 -13.69 -6.01 1.77
C ALA A 25 -12.83 -7.13 2.39
N LEU A 26 -11.54 -7.19 2.06
CA LEU A 26 -10.61 -8.15 2.67
C LEU A 26 -10.21 -7.77 4.09
N PHE A 27 -10.37 -6.49 4.46
CA PHE A 27 -9.98 -6.00 5.79
C PHE A 27 -11.08 -6.27 6.82
N ALA A 28 -10.65 -6.54 8.06
CA ALA A 28 -11.56 -6.51 9.20
C ALA A 28 -12.13 -5.10 9.36
N ASP A 29 -13.28 -4.97 10.03
CA ASP A 29 -13.95 -3.67 10.21
C ASP A 29 -13.05 -2.64 10.90
N ASP A 30 -12.17 -3.09 11.79
CA ASP A 30 -11.18 -2.26 12.47
C ASP A 30 -9.78 -2.46 11.92
N GLY A 31 -9.65 -3.14 10.79
CA GLY A 31 -8.36 -3.37 10.14
C GLY A 31 -7.87 -2.15 9.37
N GLY A 32 -6.60 -2.14 9.06
CA GLY A 32 -6.02 -1.01 8.37
C GLY A 32 -4.66 -1.25 7.75
N ILE A 33 -4.19 -0.24 7.04
CA ILE A 33 -2.87 -0.22 6.42
C ILE A 33 -2.01 0.84 7.12
N GLU A 34 -0.74 0.54 7.28
CA GLU A 34 0.23 1.44 7.90
C GLU A 34 1.46 1.58 7.02
N PHE A 35 1.94 2.81 6.88
CA PHE A 35 3.19 3.15 6.18
C PHE A 35 4.12 3.80 7.20
N PRO A 36 4.96 3.02 7.90
CA PRO A 36 5.72 3.53 9.05
C PRO A 36 6.64 4.72 8.75
N TYR A 37 7.13 4.83 7.53
CA TYR A 37 8.07 5.89 7.16
C TYR A 37 7.42 7.12 6.52
N PHE A 38 6.10 7.13 6.35
CA PHE A 38 5.42 8.27 5.70
C PHE A 38 5.50 9.56 6.51
N GLY A 39 5.72 9.48 7.82
CA GLY A 39 5.95 10.66 8.63
C GLY A 39 7.16 11.48 8.19
N SER A 40 8.18 10.84 7.63
CA SER A 40 9.38 11.52 7.10
C SER A 40 9.07 12.42 5.90
N VAL A 41 7.98 12.20 5.22
CA VAL A 41 7.55 12.98 4.05
C VAL A 41 6.23 13.73 4.31
N ASN A 42 5.88 13.89 5.58
CA ASN A 42 4.68 14.62 6.03
C ASN A 42 3.36 14.04 5.49
N LEU A 43 3.30 12.72 5.30
CA LEU A 43 2.08 12.02 4.92
C LEU A 43 1.53 11.25 6.12
N PRO A 44 0.22 10.99 6.13
CA PRO A 44 -0.38 10.14 7.17
C PRO A 44 0.26 8.76 7.19
N ILE A 45 0.45 8.23 8.40
CA ILE A 45 1.09 6.92 8.60
C ILE A 45 0.08 5.78 8.56
N ARG A 46 -1.15 6.01 9.03
CA ARG A 46 -2.14 4.95 9.24
C ARG A 46 -3.50 5.31 8.66
N TYR A 47 -4.12 4.30 8.06
CA TYR A 47 -5.49 4.38 7.56
C TYR A 47 -6.24 3.16 8.10
N GLN A 48 -7.19 3.38 9.01
CA GLN A 48 -7.91 2.32 9.71
C GLN A 48 -9.41 2.42 9.48
N GLY A 49 -10.02 1.30 9.11
CA GLY A 49 -11.43 1.20 8.81
C GLY A 49 -11.77 1.49 7.36
N PRO A 50 -12.97 1.08 6.89
CA PRO A 50 -13.33 1.15 5.47
C PRO A 50 -13.29 2.55 4.88
N GLU A 51 -13.78 3.56 5.61
CA GLU A 51 -13.80 4.94 5.12
C GLU A 51 -12.40 5.51 4.95
N ALA A 52 -11.52 5.26 5.94
CA ALA A 52 -10.13 5.70 5.85
C ALA A 52 -9.40 5.01 4.70
N LEU A 53 -9.66 3.72 4.49
CA LEU A 53 -9.09 2.97 3.38
C LEU A 53 -9.55 3.52 2.03
N ARG A 54 -10.82 3.90 1.90
CA ARG A 54 -11.31 4.55 0.67
C ARG A 54 -10.63 5.89 0.43
N ARG A 55 -10.45 6.70 1.47
CA ARG A 55 -9.75 7.99 1.35
C ARG A 55 -8.30 7.81 0.91
N PHE A 56 -7.69 6.69 1.25
CA PHE A 56 -6.34 6.37 0.80
C PHE A 56 -6.30 5.85 -0.62
N PHE A 57 -7.09 4.80 -0.92
CA PHE A 57 -7.01 4.10 -2.20
C PHE A 57 -7.58 4.90 -3.38
N ALA A 58 -8.66 5.64 -3.18
CA ALA A 58 -9.31 6.34 -4.29
C ALA A 58 -8.35 7.31 -5.00
N PRO A 59 -7.62 8.19 -4.30
CA PRO A 59 -6.66 9.07 -4.96
C PRO A 59 -5.53 8.31 -5.68
N VAL A 60 -5.09 7.20 -5.13
CA VAL A 60 -4.03 6.38 -5.76
C VAL A 60 -4.53 5.79 -7.07
N MET A 61 -5.73 5.19 -7.05
CA MET A 61 -6.31 4.57 -8.24
C MET A 61 -6.68 5.57 -9.32
N GLU A 62 -7.19 6.73 -8.93
CA GLU A 62 -7.55 7.80 -9.87
C GLU A 62 -6.33 8.56 -10.37
N GLY A 63 -5.32 8.69 -9.54
CA GLY A 63 -4.15 9.55 -9.80
C GLY A 63 -2.96 8.87 -10.44
N ALA A 64 -2.99 7.57 -10.66
CA ALA A 64 -1.86 6.85 -11.24
C ALA A 64 -2.30 5.99 -12.42
N ASP A 65 -1.52 6.03 -13.50
CA ASP A 65 -1.69 5.13 -14.62
C ASP A 65 -0.82 3.89 -14.40
N ASN A 66 -1.41 2.72 -14.65
CA ASN A 66 -0.72 1.44 -14.58
C ASN A 66 -0.19 1.09 -13.16
N PHE A 67 -1.00 1.41 -12.15
CA PHE A 67 -0.65 1.01 -10.77
C PHE A 67 -0.97 -0.47 -10.58
N LYS A 68 -0.01 -1.31 -10.92
CA LYS A 68 -0.12 -2.77 -10.84
C LYS A 68 1.10 -3.34 -10.16
N PHE A 69 0.87 -4.25 -9.23
CA PHE A 69 1.96 -4.95 -8.56
C PHE A 69 2.56 -6.00 -9.47
N LYS A 70 3.89 -6.05 -9.50
CA LYS A 70 4.66 -7.01 -10.27
C LYS A 70 5.83 -7.54 -9.47
N ASN A 71 6.49 -8.58 -9.97
CA ASN A 71 7.64 -9.22 -9.31
C ASN A 71 7.32 -9.60 -7.87
N ILE A 72 6.15 -10.18 -7.67
CA ILE A 72 5.61 -10.51 -6.35
C ILE A 72 6.34 -11.73 -5.79
N LYS A 73 6.86 -11.60 -4.57
CA LYS A 73 7.48 -12.68 -3.80
C LYS A 73 6.78 -12.75 -2.46
N ILE A 74 6.29 -13.93 -2.10
CA ILE A 74 5.55 -14.17 -0.86
C ILE A 74 6.37 -15.09 0.04
N PHE A 75 6.53 -14.68 1.29
CA PHE A 75 7.27 -15.42 2.30
C PHE A 75 6.32 -15.77 3.44
N PRO A 76 5.82 -17.02 3.52
CA PRO A 76 4.94 -17.42 4.62
C PRO A 76 5.61 -17.25 5.97
N GLY A 77 4.85 -16.79 6.95
CA GLY A 77 5.32 -16.61 8.32
C GLY A 77 5.24 -17.90 9.13
N GLU A 78 5.36 -17.76 10.45
CA GLU A 78 5.34 -18.89 11.38
C GLU A 78 4.01 -19.62 11.43
N ASP A 79 2.92 -18.93 11.14
CA ASP A 79 1.58 -19.51 11.15
C ASP A 79 0.73 -18.94 10.00
N GLU A 80 -0.49 -19.44 9.88
CA GLU A 80 -1.40 -19.06 8.79
C GLU A 80 -1.88 -17.60 8.85
N ASN A 81 -1.68 -16.94 9.98
CA ASN A 81 -2.13 -15.56 10.19
C ASN A 81 -1.03 -14.53 9.92
N HIS A 82 0.16 -14.95 9.52
CA HIS A 82 1.30 -14.06 9.28
C HIS A 82 1.93 -14.35 7.93
N VAL A 83 2.18 -13.28 7.16
CA VAL A 83 2.87 -13.39 5.87
C VAL A 83 3.65 -12.10 5.63
N THR A 84 4.78 -12.23 4.95
CA THR A 84 5.50 -11.09 4.39
C THR A 84 5.59 -11.23 2.88
N GLY A 85 5.79 -10.12 2.19
CA GLY A 85 5.95 -10.12 0.76
C GLY A 85 6.79 -8.95 0.29
N GLU A 86 7.33 -9.10 -0.91
CA GLU A 86 7.99 -8.02 -1.64
C GLU A 86 7.31 -7.90 -2.99
N TYR A 87 7.05 -6.68 -3.42
CA TYR A 87 6.39 -6.43 -4.68
C TYR A 87 6.72 -5.03 -5.18
N GLU A 88 6.61 -4.83 -6.48
CA GLU A 88 7.04 -3.60 -7.14
C GLU A 88 5.90 -2.98 -7.93
N VAL A 89 5.99 -1.66 -8.10
CA VAL A 89 5.09 -0.88 -8.96
C VAL A 89 5.93 -0.03 -9.89
N ASP A 90 5.48 0.09 -11.12
CA ASP A 90 6.04 1.01 -12.11
C ASP A 90 4.86 1.70 -12.80
N ALA A 91 4.49 2.86 -12.28
CA ALA A 91 3.31 3.62 -12.69
C ALA A 91 3.70 5.03 -13.13
N VAL A 92 2.74 5.77 -13.66
CA VAL A 92 2.89 7.20 -13.96
C VAL A 92 1.89 7.97 -13.11
N ILE A 93 2.37 8.97 -12.39
CA ILE A 93 1.53 9.86 -11.60
C ILE A 93 0.96 10.93 -12.52
N LYS A 94 -0.35 10.91 -12.74
CA LYS A 94 -1.01 11.79 -13.71
C LYS A 94 -0.77 13.26 -13.43
N LYS A 95 -0.85 13.68 -12.18
CA LYS A 95 -0.72 15.07 -11.78
C LYS A 95 0.65 15.67 -12.07
N THR A 96 1.71 14.89 -11.93
CA THR A 96 3.09 15.36 -12.17
C THR A 96 3.64 14.90 -13.51
N GLY A 97 3.06 13.87 -14.11
CA GLY A 97 3.58 13.21 -15.30
C GLY A 97 4.83 12.39 -15.05
N ARG A 98 5.22 12.23 -13.79
CA ARG A 98 6.46 11.53 -13.44
C ARG A 98 6.22 10.06 -13.19
N ARG A 99 7.26 9.28 -13.46
CA ARG A 99 7.26 7.85 -13.24
C ARG A 99 7.46 7.56 -11.76
N TYR A 100 6.66 6.62 -11.25
CA TYR A 100 6.75 6.15 -9.87
C TYR A 100 7.19 4.69 -9.89
N ARG A 101 8.43 4.44 -9.51
CA ARG A 101 9.02 3.11 -9.39
C ARG A 101 9.25 2.80 -7.93
N GLN A 102 8.49 1.87 -7.41
CA GLN A 102 8.52 1.58 -5.99
C GLN A 102 8.78 0.10 -5.73
N LEU A 103 9.54 -0.17 -4.70
CA LEU A 103 9.66 -1.48 -4.09
C LEU A 103 9.01 -1.42 -2.72
N TYR A 104 8.04 -2.31 -2.49
CA TYR A 104 7.38 -2.44 -1.21
C TYR A 104 7.82 -3.72 -0.51
N GLY A 105 8.01 -3.64 0.81
CA GLY A 105 8.03 -4.79 1.68
C GLY A 105 6.75 -4.74 2.51
N GLY A 106 5.95 -5.81 2.49
CA GLY A 106 4.68 -5.84 3.19
C GLY A 106 4.64 -6.94 4.25
N ARG A 107 4.05 -6.64 5.41
CA ARG A 107 3.77 -7.63 6.45
C ARG A 107 2.30 -7.58 6.78
N LEU A 108 1.62 -8.71 6.58
CA LEU A 108 0.19 -8.82 6.80
C LEU A 108 -0.10 -9.75 7.98
N ILE A 109 -0.94 -9.28 8.89
CA ILE A 109 -1.47 -10.05 9.99
C ILE A 109 -2.96 -10.23 9.76
N ALA A 110 -3.41 -11.49 9.74
CA ALA A 110 -4.80 -11.84 9.57
C ALA A 110 -5.44 -12.21 10.92
N GLU A 111 -6.73 -11.98 11.01
CA GLU A 111 -7.54 -12.39 12.14
C GLU A 111 -8.92 -12.81 11.61
N ASN A 112 -9.35 -14.01 11.94
CA ASN A 112 -10.65 -14.54 11.49
C ASN A 112 -10.87 -14.44 9.98
N GLY A 113 -9.83 -14.71 9.18
CA GLY A 113 -9.92 -14.70 7.73
C GLY A 113 -9.99 -13.31 7.09
N LYS A 114 -9.65 -12.27 7.84
CA LYS A 114 -9.64 -10.87 7.38
C LYS A 114 -8.30 -10.22 7.67
N ILE A 115 -7.96 -9.17 6.91
CA ILE A 115 -6.73 -8.41 7.17
C ILE A 115 -6.96 -7.53 8.40
N LYS A 116 -6.22 -7.81 9.46
CA LYS A 116 -6.22 -7.00 10.66
C LYS A 116 -5.23 -5.85 10.52
N HIS A 117 -4.08 -6.13 9.97
CA HIS A 117 -3.02 -5.14 9.84
C HIS A 117 -2.14 -5.45 8.63
N LEU A 118 -2.01 -4.48 7.74
CA LEU A 118 -1.06 -4.54 6.63
C LEU A 118 -0.09 -3.38 6.80
N ARG A 119 1.17 -3.71 7.03
CA ARG A 119 2.24 -2.72 7.17
C ARG A 119 3.11 -2.77 5.92
N GLU A 120 3.25 -1.63 5.24
CA GLU A 120 4.07 -1.56 4.04
C GLU A 120 5.24 -0.59 4.23
N PHE A 121 6.43 -1.09 3.94
CA PHE A 121 7.66 -0.31 3.93
C PHE A 121 8.01 0.00 2.48
N CYS A 122 8.38 1.23 2.20
CA CYS A 122 8.72 1.63 0.85
C CYS A 122 9.68 2.82 0.85
N ASP A 123 10.22 3.14 -0.33
CA ASP A 123 11.14 4.25 -0.52
C ASP A 123 10.38 5.57 -0.53
N THR A 124 10.48 6.32 0.56
CA THR A 124 9.78 7.59 0.72
C THR A 124 10.38 8.72 -0.12
N VAL A 125 11.65 8.65 -0.46
CA VAL A 125 12.26 9.61 -1.40
C VAL A 125 11.61 9.45 -2.78
N GLU A 126 11.36 8.21 -3.20
CA GLU A 126 10.67 7.94 -4.47
C GLU A 126 9.23 8.46 -4.45
N VAL A 127 8.53 8.35 -3.31
CA VAL A 127 7.19 8.93 -3.14
C VAL A 127 7.24 10.43 -3.39
N ALA A 128 8.15 11.14 -2.72
CA ALA A 128 8.27 12.59 -2.87
C ALA A 128 8.66 12.98 -4.29
N ARG A 129 9.66 12.29 -4.86
CA ARG A 129 10.15 12.56 -6.22
C ARG A 129 9.06 12.47 -7.27
N ALA A 130 8.20 11.47 -7.16
CA ALA A 130 7.17 11.21 -8.16
C ALA A 130 5.89 12.01 -7.93
N MET A 131 5.47 12.16 -6.67
CA MET A 131 4.14 12.65 -6.31
C MET A 131 4.07 14.12 -5.92
N PHE A 132 5.13 14.66 -5.31
CA PHE A 132 5.09 16.06 -4.84
C PHE A 132 5.30 17.02 -6.00
N PRO A 133 4.64 18.21 -5.98
CA PRO A 133 4.72 19.16 -7.10
C PRO A 133 6.15 19.51 -7.52
N ASN A 134 7.04 19.76 -6.55
CA ASN A 134 8.44 20.09 -6.80
C ASN A 134 9.39 18.96 -6.43
N GLY A 135 8.87 17.72 -6.33
CA GLY A 135 9.66 16.54 -5.96
C GLY A 135 10.23 16.63 -4.56
N VAL A 136 11.48 16.19 -4.41
CA VAL A 136 12.15 16.19 -3.09
C VAL A 136 12.36 17.56 -2.50
N LYS A 137 12.26 18.62 -3.29
CA LYS A 137 12.37 20.00 -2.79
C LYS A 137 11.21 20.36 -1.86
N ASP A 138 10.09 19.65 -1.95
CA ASP A 138 8.94 19.87 -1.08
C ASP A 138 9.09 19.21 0.30
N LEU A 139 10.18 18.47 0.52
CA LEU A 139 10.49 17.94 1.83
C LEU A 139 10.99 19.04 2.74
N VAL A 140 10.19 19.37 3.77
CA VAL A 140 10.53 20.43 4.70
C VAL A 140 11.37 19.85 5.84
N GLN A 141 12.48 20.52 6.17
CA GLN A 141 13.23 20.17 7.36
C GLN A 141 12.35 20.36 8.60
N LYS A 142 12.33 19.33 9.43
CA LYS A 142 11.67 19.43 10.73
C LYS A 142 12.67 19.98 11.74
N ASP A 143 12.24 21.02 12.42
CA ASP A 143 13.02 21.59 13.53
C ASP A 143 13.02 20.66 14.74
#